data_5665a6e6f37f2db1ce83d1169de64b17
#
_entry.id   5665a6e6f37f2db1ce83d1169de64b17
#
_cell.length_a   1.000
_cell.length_b   1.000
_cell.length_c   1.000
_cell.angle_alpha   90.00
_cell.angle_beta   90.00
_cell.angle_gamma   90.00
#
_symmetry.space_group_name_H-M   'P 1'
#
loop_
_entity.id
_entity.type
_entity.pdbx_description
1 polymer ?
#
loop_
_entity_poly.entity_id
_entity_poly.type
_entity_poly.pdbx_seq_one_letter_code
_entity_poly.pdbx_strand_id
1 'polypeptide(L)'
;PPPPPVPPPPPPPQNNPTSQSSAASDVYKRQVMLGRTLEELGIVEQVVPEYISIKEAVLPFDRFPDVDTLLGPEMKSTGEVMGIDSHFGGAYAKAQLGAGMKLPTRGTVFISVKDSEKPAVLPVADQFHKINFSIMSTSGTSAFLSENGIPNKSVTKVSMGRPNVVDAIKNGKIQFIINTGTGDTSKRDGYHIRRSALKFNIPYATTISGAKAMCRGVTALRDKELNVKTIQAYHR
;
A
#
# COMPACT_ATOMS: atom_id res chain seq x y z
N PRO A 1 5.71 -4.06 57.47
CA PRO A 1 6.35 -5.16 56.74
C PRO A 1 6.49 -4.78 55.26
N PRO A 2 7.62 -5.10 54.61
CA PRO A 2 7.80 -4.87 53.21
C PRO A 2 6.77 -5.70 52.41
N PRO A 3 6.32 -5.23 51.23
CA PRO A 3 5.41 -6.00 50.41
C PRO A 3 6.04 -7.34 50.01
N PRO A 4 5.26 -8.42 49.86
CA PRO A 4 5.77 -9.70 49.43
C PRO A 4 6.50 -9.61 48.09
N PRO A 5 7.56 -10.39 47.86
CA PRO A 5 8.25 -10.40 46.58
C PRO A 5 7.32 -10.75 45.45
N VAL A 6 7.37 -9.98 44.37
CA VAL A 6 6.59 -10.25 43.16
C VAL A 6 6.99 -11.63 42.61
N PRO A 7 6.04 -12.55 42.38
CA PRO A 7 6.36 -13.86 41.82
C PRO A 7 7.10 -13.71 40.48
N PRO A 8 8.07 -14.58 40.16
CA PRO A 8 8.75 -14.53 38.87
C PRO A 8 7.74 -14.67 37.72
N PRO A 9 7.94 -13.92 36.63
CA PRO A 9 7.09 -14.05 35.48
C PRO A 9 7.13 -15.50 34.97
N PRO A 10 6.02 -15.99 34.35
CA PRO A 10 6.01 -17.32 33.74
C PRO A 10 7.14 -17.41 32.70
N PRO A 11 7.74 -18.58 32.50
CA PRO A 11 8.77 -18.76 31.48
C PRO A 11 8.20 -18.37 30.12
N PRO A 12 9.03 -17.75 29.23
CA PRO A 12 8.60 -17.42 27.90
C PRO A 12 8.11 -18.69 27.19
N PRO A 13 7.05 -18.60 26.38
CA PRO A 13 6.56 -19.75 25.61
C PRO A 13 7.70 -20.24 24.71
N GLN A 14 8.03 -21.53 24.87
CA GLN A 14 9.12 -22.14 24.11
C GLN A 14 8.91 -21.97 22.61
N ASN A 15 9.88 -21.35 21.95
CA ASN A 15 10.12 -21.25 20.49
C ASN A 15 8.89 -21.49 19.58
N ASN A 16 7.80 -20.81 19.84
CA ASN A 16 6.68 -20.81 18.92
C ASN A 16 6.70 -19.47 18.17
N PRO A 17 7.04 -19.45 16.86
CA PRO A 17 7.03 -18.23 16.07
C PRO A 17 5.65 -17.51 16.05
N THR A 18 4.58 -18.18 16.47
CA THR A 18 3.27 -17.58 16.70
C THR A 18 3.24 -16.58 17.86
N SER A 19 4.26 -16.59 18.73
CA SER A 19 4.39 -15.62 19.82
C SER A 19 4.75 -14.20 19.37
N GLN A 20 4.93 -13.96 18.08
CA GLN A 20 5.12 -12.62 17.49
C GLN A 20 3.81 -11.87 17.22
N SER A 21 2.73 -12.20 17.90
CA SER A 21 1.57 -11.32 17.97
C SER A 21 1.96 -10.00 18.62
N SER A 22 1.26 -8.91 18.33
CA SER A 22 1.50 -7.60 18.97
C SER A 22 1.52 -7.71 20.50
N ALA A 23 0.68 -8.57 21.08
CA ALA A 23 0.62 -8.83 22.52
C ALA A 23 1.91 -9.47 23.06
N ALA A 24 2.49 -10.46 22.37
CA ALA A 24 3.76 -11.06 22.79
C ALA A 24 4.92 -10.06 22.70
N SER A 25 4.98 -9.27 21.63
CA SER A 25 5.96 -8.18 21.50
C SER A 25 5.86 -7.18 22.65
N ASP A 26 4.64 -6.85 23.09
CA ASP A 26 4.44 -5.94 24.22
C ASP A 26 4.89 -6.54 25.56
N VAL A 27 4.76 -7.84 25.76
CA VAL A 27 5.26 -8.53 26.93
C VAL A 27 6.79 -8.44 26.99
N TYR A 28 7.50 -8.76 25.91
CA TYR A 28 8.97 -8.66 25.88
C TYR A 28 9.46 -7.21 26.04
N LYS A 29 8.81 -6.25 25.39
CA LYS A 29 9.13 -4.83 25.55
C LYS A 29 9.03 -4.39 27.02
N ARG A 30 7.97 -4.77 27.72
CA ARG A 30 7.78 -4.45 29.13
C ARG A 30 8.90 -5.07 29.99
N GLN A 31 9.30 -6.31 29.74
CA GLN A 31 10.37 -6.98 30.45
C GLN A 31 11.72 -6.27 30.25
N VAL A 32 12.02 -5.85 29.02
CA VAL A 32 13.22 -5.04 28.72
C VAL A 32 13.17 -3.68 29.43
N MET A 33 12.02 -3.01 29.45
CA MET A 33 11.83 -1.75 30.17
C MET A 33 11.98 -1.90 31.69
N LEU A 34 11.76 -3.10 32.24
CA LEU A 34 12.00 -3.46 33.65
C LEU A 34 13.43 -3.92 33.92
N GLY A 35 14.35 -3.76 32.95
CA GLY A 35 15.77 -4.02 33.09
C GLY A 35 16.22 -5.43 32.74
N ARG A 36 15.34 -6.28 32.17
CA ARG A 36 15.77 -7.59 31.65
C ARG A 36 16.55 -7.42 30.36
N THR A 37 17.62 -8.20 30.18
CA THR A 37 18.36 -8.24 28.92
C THR A 37 17.65 -9.12 27.88
N LEU A 38 17.97 -8.93 26.60
CA LEU A 38 17.44 -9.79 25.53
C LEU A 38 17.95 -11.23 25.67
N GLU A 39 19.18 -11.41 26.15
CA GLU A 39 19.78 -12.71 26.42
C GLU A 39 19.03 -13.46 27.52
N GLU A 40 18.69 -12.80 28.63
CA GLU A 40 17.87 -13.39 29.71
C GLU A 40 16.48 -13.79 29.25
N LEU A 41 15.97 -13.14 28.18
CA LEU A 41 14.68 -13.45 27.57
C LEU A 41 14.79 -14.49 26.47
N GLY A 42 16.00 -15.02 26.19
CA GLY A 42 16.25 -15.98 25.11
C GLY A 42 16.10 -15.38 23.71
N ILE A 43 16.15 -14.04 23.57
CA ILE A 43 16.04 -13.34 22.29
C ILE A 43 17.44 -12.95 21.84
N VAL A 44 18.20 -13.93 21.39
CA VAL A 44 19.61 -13.76 21.03
C VAL A 44 19.86 -13.58 19.54
N GLU A 45 18.87 -13.94 18.70
CA GLU A 45 18.98 -13.86 17.25
C GLU A 45 17.71 -13.22 16.63
N GLN A 46 17.90 -12.53 15.52
CA GLN A 46 16.79 -12.02 14.73
C GLN A 46 16.15 -13.17 13.96
N VAL A 47 14.86 -13.41 14.21
CA VAL A 47 14.08 -14.36 13.40
C VAL A 47 13.75 -13.72 12.05
N VAL A 48 14.27 -14.27 10.98
CA VAL A 48 13.93 -13.88 9.60
C VAL A 48 13.00 -14.97 9.05
N PRO A 49 11.70 -14.69 8.88
CA PRO A 49 10.77 -15.66 8.36
C PRO A 49 11.01 -15.91 6.85
N GLU A 50 10.70 -17.10 6.36
CA GLU A 50 10.76 -17.46 4.93
C GLU A 50 9.60 -16.87 4.11
N TYR A 51 8.72 -16.14 4.75
CA TYR A 51 7.58 -15.47 4.12
C TYR A 51 7.67 -13.95 4.28
N ILE A 52 6.94 -13.25 3.43
CA ILE A 52 6.81 -11.79 3.46
C ILE A 52 5.48 -11.41 4.09
N SER A 53 5.54 -10.54 5.09
CA SER A 53 4.38 -9.94 5.74
C SER A 53 4.28 -8.47 5.34
N ILE A 54 3.12 -8.06 4.82
CA ILE A 54 2.81 -6.68 4.49
C ILE A 54 1.69 -6.20 5.41
N LYS A 55 1.98 -5.17 6.19
CA LYS A 55 1.00 -4.48 7.02
C LYS A 55 0.45 -3.29 6.26
N GLU A 56 -0.87 -3.21 6.15
CA GLU A 56 -1.58 -2.13 5.50
C GLU A 56 -2.47 -1.40 6.51
N ALA A 57 -2.40 -0.07 6.50
CA ALA A 57 -3.28 0.76 7.32
C ALA A 57 -4.66 0.87 6.67
N VAL A 58 -5.71 0.64 7.45
CA VAL A 58 -7.09 0.85 7.00
C VAL A 58 -7.57 2.19 7.51
N LEU A 59 -7.74 3.14 6.60
CA LEU A 59 -8.16 4.49 6.90
C LEU A 59 -9.57 4.73 6.36
N PRO A 60 -10.59 4.96 7.21
CA PRO A 60 -11.97 5.10 6.80
C PRO A 60 -12.26 6.50 6.21
N PHE A 61 -11.55 6.89 5.16
CA PHE A 61 -11.75 8.17 4.47
C PHE A 61 -13.13 8.35 3.85
N ASP A 62 -13.82 7.26 3.56
CA ASP A 62 -15.19 7.24 3.08
C ASP A 62 -16.18 7.81 4.09
N ARG A 63 -15.89 7.69 5.39
CA ARG A 63 -16.70 8.25 6.50
C ARG A 63 -16.46 9.75 6.73
N PHE A 64 -15.45 10.34 6.10
CA PHE A 64 -15.07 11.74 6.27
C PHE A 64 -15.04 12.44 4.90
N PRO A 65 -16.19 12.86 4.36
CA PRO A 65 -16.30 13.33 2.97
C PRO A 65 -15.50 14.59 2.65
N ASP A 66 -15.15 15.39 3.65
CA ASP A 66 -14.47 16.68 3.45
C ASP A 66 -12.98 16.65 3.78
N VAL A 67 -12.44 15.48 4.13
CA VAL A 67 -11.01 15.30 4.47
C VAL A 67 -10.23 14.84 3.24
N ASP A 68 -9.06 15.46 2.99
CA ASP A 68 -8.13 14.95 1.96
C ASP A 68 -7.53 13.62 2.42
N THR A 69 -7.28 12.75 1.46
CA THR A 69 -6.67 11.44 1.69
C THR A 69 -5.16 11.46 1.80
N LEU A 70 -4.55 12.63 1.66
CA LEU A 70 -3.15 12.83 2.01
C LEU A 70 -3.03 12.75 3.53
N LEU A 71 -2.22 11.80 3.99
CA LEU A 71 -1.92 11.65 5.41
C LEU A 71 -1.17 12.89 5.90
N GLY A 72 -1.80 13.61 6.84
CA GLY A 72 -1.16 14.64 7.62
C GLY A 72 -0.38 14.03 8.80
N PRO A 73 0.27 14.86 9.63
CA PRO A 73 0.97 14.40 10.82
C PRO A 73 0.04 13.78 11.88
N GLU A 74 -1.27 13.97 11.77
CA GLU A 74 -2.28 13.41 12.66
C GLU A 74 -3.02 12.26 11.98
N MET A 75 -2.94 11.08 12.59
CA MET A 75 -3.68 9.90 12.19
C MET A 75 -4.96 9.82 13.04
N LYS A 76 -6.12 10.04 12.41
CA LYS A 76 -7.40 10.16 13.13
C LYS A 76 -8.11 8.84 13.40
N SER A 77 -7.74 7.76 12.73
CA SER A 77 -8.31 6.42 12.94
C SER A 77 -7.42 5.37 12.31
N THR A 78 -7.27 4.24 13.01
CA THR A 78 -6.49 3.12 12.51
C THR A 78 -7.19 1.80 12.73
N GLY A 79 -7.54 1.15 11.62
CA GLY A 79 -7.49 -0.29 11.53
C GLY A 79 -6.20 -0.68 10.84
N GLU A 80 -5.77 -1.91 10.99
CA GLU A 80 -4.64 -2.47 10.26
C GLU A 80 -4.91 -3.92 9.89
N VAL A 81 -4.45 -4.32 8.71
CA VAL A 81 -4.56 -5.68 8.20
C VAL A 81 -3.18 -6.17 7.79
N MET A 82 -3.03 -7.48 7.68
CA MET A 82 -1.78 -8.10 7.27
C MET A 82 -2.01 -9.08 6.12
N GLY A 83 -1.22 -8.94 5.06
CA GLY A 83 -1.10 -9.93 4.01
C GLY A 83 0.20 -10.72 4.16
N ILE A 84 0.12 -12.05 4.08
CA ILE A 84 1.28 -12.95 4.18
C ILE A 84 1.36 -13.82 2.93
N ASP A 85 2.54 -13.88 2.33
CA ASP A 85 2.83 -14.73 1.18
C ASP A 85 4.32 -15.03 1.09
N SER A 86 4.70 -16.03 0.29
CA SER A 86 6.11 -16.30 -0.05
C SER A 86 6.72 -15.19 -0.93
N HIS A 87 5.89 -14.35 -1.56
CA HIS A 87 6.31 -13.31 -2.50
C HIS A 87 5.65 -11.97 -2.15
N PHE A 88 6.41 -10.89 -2.31
CA PHE A 88 5.94 -9.54 -2.01
C PHE A 88 4.60 -9.19 -2.70
N GLY A 89 4.47 -9.48 -4.00
CA GLY A 89 3.26 -9.15 -4.75
C GLY A 89 2.01 -9.83 -4.20
N GLY A 90 2.10 -11.11 -3.84
CA GLY A 90 1.02 -11.86 -3.21
C GLY A 90 0.67 -11.33 -1.82
N ALA A 91 1.68 -11.09 -0.98
CA ALA A 91 1.48 -10.50 0.35
C ALA A 91 0.82 -9.12 0.26
N TYR A 92 1.28 -8.28 -0.68
CA TYR A 92 0.71 -6.95 -0.91
C TYR A 92 -0.75 -7.02 -1.38
N ALA A 93 -1.04 -7.88 -2.36
CA ALA A 93 -2.40 -8.06 -2.86
C ALA A 93 -3.38 -8.53 -1.76
N LYS A 94 -2.93 -9.45 -0.89
CA LYS A 94 -3.71 -9.91 0.28
C LYS A 94 -3.94 -8.79 1.29
N ALA A 95 -2.93 -7.96 1.57
CA ALA A 95 -3.07 -6.81 2.45
C ALA A 95 -4.08 -5.79 1.90
N GLN A 96 -3.99 -5.46 0.60
CA GLN A 96 -4.94 -4.56 -0.06
C GLN A 96 -6.37 -5.11 -0.01
N LEU A 97 -6.55 -6.41 -0.28
CA LEU A 97 -7.85 -7.06 -0.20
C LEU A 97 -8.40 -7.02 1.24
N GLY A 98 -7.57 -7.29 2.23
CA GLY A 98 -7.92 -7.17 3.65
C GLY A 98 -8.30 -5.75 4.07
N ALA A 99 -7.70 -4.74 3.45
CA ALA A 99 -8.05 -3.33 3.62
C ALA A 99 -9.32 -2.90 2.85
N GLY A 100 -10.00 -3.84 2.18
CA GLY A 100 -11.18 -3.55 1.37
C GLY A 100 -10.90 -3.01 -0.03
N MET A 101 -9.62 -2.97 -0.44
CA MET A 101 -9.21 -2.48 -1.74
C MET A 101 -8.97 -3.63 -2.71
N LYS A 102 -9.77 -3.71 -3.77
CA LYS A 102 -9.61 -4.72 -4.81
C LYS A 102 -8.73 -4.21 -5.94
N LEU A 103 -7.53 -4.76 -6.07
CA LEU A 103 -6.64 -4.42 -7.17
C LEU A 103 -7.20 -4.94 -8.51
N PRO A 104 -7.28 -4.10 -9.56
CA PRO A 104 -7.75 -4.52 -10.87
C PRO A 104 -6.69 -5.37 -11.57
N THR A 105 -7.11 -6.41 -12.29
CA THR A 105 -6.22 -7.26 -13.10
C THR A 105 -6.18 -6.86 -14.57
N ARG A 106 -7.00 -5.91 -14.99
CA ARG A 106 -7.10 -5.37 -16.36
C ARG A 106 -7.70 -3.97 -16.34
N GLY A 107 -7.55 -3.23 -17.42
CA GLY A 107 -8.18 -1.92 -17.59
C GLY A 107 -7.18 -0.84 -17.95
N THR A 108 -7.43 0.38 -17.49
CA THR A 108 -6.60 1.56 -17.76
C THR A 108 -5.98 2.08 -16.45
N VAL A 109 -4.67 2.32 -16.49
CA VAL A 109 -3.97 3.07 -15.45
C VAL A 109 -3.84 4.53 -15.86
N PHE A 110 -4.26 5.43 -14.98
CA PHE A 110 -4.00 6.86 -15.15
C PHE A 110 -2.70 7.23 -14.44
N ILE A 111 -1.81 7.94 -15.15
CA ILE A 111 -0.50 8.36 -14.63
C ILE A 111 -0.34 9.87 -14.77
N SER A 112 -0.15 10.55 -13.65
CA SER A 112 0.16 11.98 -13.60
C SER A 112 1.19 12.22 -12.50
N VAL A 113 2.42 12.49 -12.89
CA VAL A 113 3.55 12.67 -11.97
C VAL A 113 4.23 14.03 -12.18
N LYS A 114 4.91 14.53 -11.16
CA LYS A 114 5.76 15.71 -11.28
C LYS A 114 6.97 15.41 -12.17
N ASP A 115 7.56 16.45 -12.76
CA ASP A 115 8.65 16.30 -13.74
C ASP A 115 9.85 15.56 -13.18
N SER A 116 10.23 15.82 -11.93
CA SER A 116 11.34 15.12 -11.25
C SER A 116 11.12 13.61 -11.04
N GLU A 117 9.89 13.14 -11.14
CA GLU A 117 9.55 11.71 -10.93
C GLU A 117 9.28 10.96 -12.24
N LYS A 118 9.27 11.66 -13.38
CA LYS A 118 9.05 11.04 -14.69
C LYS A 118 10.02 9.88 -14.97
N PRO A 119 11.34 10.00 -14.75
CA PRO A 119 12.25 8.87 -14.94
C PRO A 119 11.91 7.68 -14.02
N ALA A 120 11.49 7.95 -12.78
CA ALA A 120 11.20 6.91 -11.81
C ALA A 120 9.86 6.18 -12.06
N VAL A 121 8.91 6.83 -12.75
CA VAL A 121 7.62 6.19 -13.12
C VAL A 121 7.73 5.36 -14.39
N LEU A 122 8.72 5.59 -15.23
CA LEU A 122 8.88 4.90 -16.51
C LEU A 122 8.88 3.37 -16.39
N PRO A 123 9.65 2.74 -15.48
CA PRO A 123 9.61 1.29 -15.30
C PRO A 123 8.24 0.77 -14.84
N VAL A 124 7.49 1.59 -14.09
CA VAL A 124 6.14 1.22 -13.63
C VAL A 124 5.16 1.25 -14.79
N ALA A 125 5.22 2.30 -15.62
CA ALA A 125 4.40 2.41 -16.83
C ALA A 125 4.69 1.27 -17.82
N ASP A 126 5.96 0.96 -18.06
CA ASP A 126 6.39 -0.17 -18.90
C ASP A 126 5.84 -1.49 -18.38
N GLN A 127 5.90 -1.72 -17.07
CA GLN A 127 5.37 -2.94 -16.48
C GLN A 127 3.85 -3.04 -16.62
N PHE A 128 3.09 -1.96 -16.39
CA PHE A 128 1.65 -1.93 -16.65
C PHE A 128 1.34 -2.20 -18.12
N HIS A 129 2.13 -1.64 -19.05
CA HIS A 129 1.97 -1.91 -20.47
C HIS A 129 2.22 -3.39 -20.80
N LYS A 130 3.29 -3.99 -20.29
CA LYS A 130 3.63 -5.42 -20.46
C LYS A 130 2.56 -6.37 -19.94
N ILE A 131 1.85 -5.99 -18.90
CA ILE A 131 0.70 -6.75 -18.39
C ILE A 131 -0.64 -6.30 -19.02
N ASN A 132 -0.60 -5.71 -20.23
CA ASN A 132 -1.75 -5.32 -21.05
C ASN A 132 -2.74 -4.34 -20.38
N PHE A 133 -2.25 -3.41 -19.55
CA PHE A 133 -3.04 -2.24 -19.19
C PHE A 133 -2.89 -1.15 -20.24
N SER A 134 -4.01 -0.49 -20.56
CA SER A 134 -3.96 0.77 -21.29
C SER A 134 -3.43 1.87 -20.36
N ILE A 135 -2.68 2.80 -20.92
CA ILE A 135 -2.14 3.93 -20.13
C ILE A 135 -2.84 5.21 -20.57
N MET A 136 -3.30 5.98 -19.60
CA MET A 136 -3.83 7.33 -19.78
C MET A 136 -3.03 8.29 -18.92
N SER A 137 -2.65 9.47 -19.44
CA SER A 137 -1.77 10.38 -18.72
C SER A 137 -2.05 11.85 -19.04
N THR A 138 -1.64 12.76 -18.16
CA THR A 138 -1.70 14.19 -18.44
C THR A 138 -0.66 14.58 -19.49
N SER A 139 -0.89 15.66 -20.23
CA SER A 139 -0.09 16.05 -21.41
C SER A 139 1.43 15.97 -21.21
N GLY A 140 1.97 16.54 -20.14
CA GLY A 140 3.42 16.51 -19.88
C GLY A 140 3.96 15.12 -19.52
N THR A 141 3.17 14.27 -18.84
CA THR A 141 3.53 12.87 -18.58
C THR A 141 3.36 12.05 -19.86
N SER A 142 2.33 12.35 -20.66
CA SER A 142 2.05 11.67 -21.92
C SER A 142 3.16 11.85 -22.93
N ALA A 143 3.65 13.07 -23.13
CA ALA A 143 4.78 13.37 -24.00
C ALA A 143 6.01 12.55 -23.58
N PHE A 144 6.38 12.62 -22.30
CA PHE A 144 7.51 11.87 -21.77
C PHE A 144 7.40 10.35 -21.97
N LEU A 145 6.23 9.75 -21.71
CA LEU A 145 6.03 8.32 -21.90
C LEU A 145 6.12 7.94 -23.39
N SER A 146 5.56 8.76 -24.28
CA SER A 146 5.63 8.54 -25.74
C SER A 146 7.06 8.63 -26.28
N GLU A 147 7.85 9.61 -25.82
CA GLU A 147 9.26 9.76 -26.15
C GLU A 147 10.10 8.54 -25.71
N ASN A 148 9.67 7.85 -24.66
CA ASN A 148 10.31 6.62 -24.18
C ASN A 148 9.63 5.33 -24.68
N GLY A 149 8.82 5.41 -25.74
CA GLY A 149 8.25 4.25 -26.42
C GLY A 149 7.07 3.59 -25.69
N ILE A 150 6.49 4.23 -24.67
CA ILE A 150 5.33 3.71 -23.95
C ILE A 150 4.03 4.24 -24.57
N PRO A 151 3.22 3.38 -25.21
CA PRO A 151 1.93 3.79 -25.78
C PRO A 151 0.98 4.29 -24.68
N ASN A 152 0.45 5.49 -24.88
CA ASN A 152 -0.46 6.07 -23.91
C ASN A 152 -1.43 7.06 -24.60
N LYS A 153 -2.53 7.38 -23.92
CA LYS A 153 -3.51 8.36 -24.36
C LYS A 153 -3.47 9.59 -23.44
N SER A 154 -3.36 10.77 -24.03
CA SER A 154 -3.43 12.02 -23.26
C SER A 154 -4.86 12.32 -22.80
N VAL A 155 -4.98 12.86 -21.58
CA VAL A 155 -6.22 13.37 -20.99
C VAL A 155 -6.02 14.74 -20.38
N THR A 156 -7.03 15.58 -20.47
CA THR A 156 -7.02 16.95 -19.96
C THR A 156 -6.94 16.96 -18.41
N LYS A 157 -6.13 17.85 -17.84
CA LYS A 157 -6.11 18.12 -16.40
C LYS A 157 -7.43 18.73 -15.94
N VAL A 158 -7.75 18.56 -14.64
CA VAL A 158 -8.99 19.14 -14.07
C VAL A 158 -9.02 20.65 -14.23
N SER A 159 -7.91 21.35 -13.97
CA SER A 159 -7.75 22.80 -14.08
C SER A 159 -7.85 23.35 -15.51
N MET A 160 -7.79 22.49 -16.53
CA MET A 160 -7.78 22.91 -17.94
C MET A 160 -9.15 22.77 -18.64
N GLY A 161 -10.19 22.41 -17.88
CA GLY A 161 -11.56 22.30 -18.42
C GLY A 161 -12.08 20.87 -18.53
N ARG A 162 -13.12 20.69 -19.36
CA ARG A 162 -13.81 19.40 -19.56
C ARG A 162 -13.92 19.07 -21.05
N PRO A 163 -13.95 17.75 -21.42
CA PRO A 163 -13.84 16.58 -20.54
C PRO A 163 -12.42 16.38 -19.99
N ASN A 164 -12.30 15.97 -18.73
CA ASN A 164 -11.03 15.79 -18.05
C ASN A 164 -10.92 14.42 -17.36
N VAL A 165 -9.84 14.22 -16.60
CA VAL A 165 -9.57 12.96 -15.89
C VAL A 165 -10.69 12.56 -14.93
N VAL A 166 -11.33 13.51 -14.23
CA VAL A 166 -12.44 13.23 -13.31
C VAL A 166 -13.65 12.69 -14.07
N ASP A 167 -13.91 13.20 -15.29
CA ASP A 167 -14.96 12.66 -16.15
C ASP A 167 -14.61 11.24 -16.62
N ALA A 168 -13.35 10.97 -16.93
CA ALA A 168 -12.88 9.62 -17.26
C ALA A 168 -13.05 8.63 -16.09
N ILE A 169 -12.76 9.06 -14.85
CA ILE A 169 -13.00 8.28 -13.63
C ILE A 169 -14.50 7.98 -13.48
N LYS A 170 -15.36 9.01 -13.53
CA LYS A 170 -16.82 8.86 -13.39
C LYS A 170 -17.44 7.93 -14.43
N ASN A 171 -16.87 7.92 -15.62
CA ASN A 171 -17.31 7.08 -16.74
C ASN A 171 -16.70 5.66 -16.72
N GLY A 172 -16.02 5.27 -15.63
CA GLY A 172 -15.43 3.93 -15.46
C GLY A 172 -14.27 3.62 -16.43
N LYS A 173 -13.67 4.64 -17.06
CA LYS A 173 -12.58 4.46 -18.03
C LYS A 173 -11.21 4.24 -17.37
N ILE A 174 -11.09 4.45 -16.05
CA ILE A 174 -9.85 4.35 -15.27
C ILE A 174 -10.08 3.36 -14.14
N GLN A 175 -9.23 2.36 -14.04
CA GLN A 175 -9.28 1.33 -12.99
C GLN A 175 -8.15 1.46 -11.97
N PHE A 176 -7.12 2.25 -12.26
CA PHE A 176 -5.98 2.46 -11.37
C PHE A 176 -5.42 3.87 -11.55
N ILE A 177 -4.96 4.50 -10.48
CA ILE A 177 -4.47 5.88 -10.50
C ILE A 177 -3.08 5.97 -9.86
N ILE A 178 -2.15 6.61 -10.57
CA ILE A 178 -0.84 7.05 -10.05
C ILE A 178 -0.82 8.57 -10.16
N ASN A 179 -0.89 9.26 -9.01
CA ASN A 179 -0.89 10.72 -8.98
C ASN A 179 0.03 11.24 -7.87
N THR A 180 1.20 11.74 -8.26
CA THR A 180 2.23 12.25 -7.33
C THR A 180 2.43 13.76 -7.43
N GLY A 181 1.49 14.47 -8.06
CA GLY A 181 1.60 15.91 -8.31
C GLY A 181 1.81 16.74 -7.04
N THR A 182 2.70 17.73 -7.12
CA THR A 182 3.01 18.72 -6.09
C THR A 182 2.82 20.14 -6.64
N GLY A 183 2.64 21.15 -5.76
CA GLY A 183 2.32 22.52 -6.13
C GLY A 183 0.81 22.82 -6.01
N ASP A 184 0.42 24.09 -5.87
CA ASP A 184 -0.95 24.47 -5.46
C ASP A 184 -2.02 24.05 -6.47
N THR A 185 -1.80 24.26 -7.77
CA THR A 185 -2.73 23.81 -8.82
C THR A 185 -2.78 22.28 -8.87
N SER A 186 -1.62 21.61 -8.81
CA SER A 186 -1.54 20.16 -8.78
C SER A 186 -2.15 19.56 -7.51
N LYS A 187 -2.08 20.25 -6.37
CA LYS A 187 -2.76 19.85 -5.14
C LYS A 187 -4.27 19.86 -5.30
N ARG A 188 -4.84 20.93 -5.90
CA ARG A 188 -6.28 21.02 -6.16
C ARG A 188 -6.76 19.95 -7.15
N ASP A 189 -6.07 19.79 -8.28
CA ASP A 189 -6.37 18.74 -9.25
C ASP A 189 -6.25 17.36 -8.60
N GLY A 190 -5.17 17.11 -7.85
CA GLY A 190 -4.94 15.88 -7.11
C GLY A 190 -6.02 15.58 -6.07
N TYR A 191 -6.52 16.59 -5.36
CA TYR A 191 -7.65 16.44 -4.44
C TYR A 191 -8.89 15.91 -5.15
N HIS A 192 -9.28 16.52 -6.27
CA HIS A 192 -10.45 16.08 -7.05
C HIS A 192 -10.29 14.66 -7.59
N ILE A 193 -9.08 14.30 -8.04
CA ILE A 193 -8.75 12.95 -8.52
C ILE A 193 -8.87 11.94 -7.38
N ARG A 194 -8.23 12.19 -6.22
CA ARG A 194 -8.26 11.29 -5.05
C ARG A 194 -9.67 11.13 -4.48
N ARG A 195 -10.43 12.23 -4.35
CA ARG A 195 -11.83 12.17 -3.91
C ARG A 195 -12.69 11.35 -4.87
N SER A 196 -12.45 11.49 -6.18
CA SER A 196 -13.15 10.66 -7.17
C SER A 196 -12.71 9.20 -7.08
N ALA A 197 -11.42 8.93 -6.88
CA ALA A 197 -10.91 7.56 -6.69
C ALA A 197 -11.58 6.87 -5.50
N LEU A 198 -11.68 7.53 -4.35
CA LEU A 198 -12.40 7.02 -3.17
C LEU A 198 -13.86 6.76 -3.47
N LYS A 199 -14.56 7.74 -4.05
CA LYS A 199 -16.00 7.62 -4.34
C LYS A 199 -16.32 6.43 -5.25
N PHE A 200 -15.43 6.10 -6.18
CA PHE A 200 -15.60 5.01 -7.14
C PHE A 200 -14.78 3.76 -6.77
N ASN A 201 -14.21 3.73 -5.56
CA ASN A 201 -13.40 2.62 -5.04
C ASN A 201 -12.28 2.20 -6.01
N ILE A 202 -11.58 3.18 -6.59
CA ILE A 202 -10.46 2.96 -7.51
C ILE A 202 -9.15 3.02 -6.71
N PRO A 203 -8.30 1.99 -6.78
CA PRO A 203 -6.97 1.99 -6.18
C PRO A 203 -6.12 3.16 -6.69
N TYR A 204 -5.43 3.85 -5.79
CA TYR A 204 -4.56 4.95 -6.19
C TYR A 204 -3.26 4.97 -5.38
N ALA A 205 -2.19 5.40 -6.04
CA ALA A 205 -0.88 5.63 -5.43
C ALA A 205 -0.52 7.12 -5.51
N THR A 206 -0.03 7.67 -4.39
CA THR A 206 0.44 9.05 -4.28
C THR A 206 1.96 9.15 -4.29
N THR A 207 2.65 8.02 -4.35
CA THR A 207 4.12 7.93 -4.42
C THR A 207 4.54 6.90 -5.47
N ILE A 208 5.74 7.06 -6.01
CA ILE A 208 6.32 6.09 -6.96
C ILE A 208 6.55 4.73 -6.28
N SER A 209 6.98 4.72 -5.02
CA SER A 209 7.16 3.48 -4.25
C SER A 209 5.84 2.72 -4.07
N GLY A 210 4.75 3.43 -3.73
CA GLY A 210 3.40 2.85 -3.67
C GLY A 210 2.95 2.31 -5.03
N ALA A 211 3.20 3.05 -6.12
CA ALA A 211 2.87 2.61 -7.47
C ALA A 211 3.62 1.32 -7.87
N LYS A 212 4.92 1.22 -7.52
CA LYS A 212 5.71 0.00 -7.70
C LYS A 212 5.15 -1.19 -6.91
N ALA A 213 4.80 -0.97 -5.64
CA ALA A 213 4.24 -2.01 -4.78
C ALA A 213 2.89 -2.52 -5.34
N MET A 214 2.00 -1.61 -5.71
CA MET A 214 0.71 -1.94 -6.31
C MET A 214 0.86 -2.66 -7.65
N CYS A 215 1.79 -2.23 -8.52
CA CYS A 215 2.06 -2.90 -9.79
C CYS A 215 2.49 -4.37 -9.56
N ARG A 216 3.38 -4.61 -8.60
CA ARG A 216 3.76 -5.98 -8.20
C ARG A 216 2.59 -6.80 -7.68
N GLY A 217 1.67 -6.17 -6.91
CA GLY A 217 0.43 -6.80 -6.45
C GLY A 217 -0.48 -7.19 -7.60
N VAL A 218 -0.70 -6.29 -8.56
CA VAL A 218 -1.49 -6.56 -9.78
C VAL A 218 -0.88 -7.70 -10.59
N THR A 219 0.44 -7.69 -10.79
CA THR A 219 1.15 -8.75 -11.51
C THR A 219 0.94 -10.10 -10.83
N ALA A 220 1.11 -10.17 -9.50
CA ALA A 220 0.92 -11.41 -8.75
C ALA A 220 -0.50 -11.98 -8.85
N LEU A 221 -1.52 -11.11 -8.86
CA LEU A 221 -2.92 -11.52 -9.03
C LEU A 221 -3.24 -12.05 -10.42
N ARG A 222 -2.48 -11.66 -11.44
CA ARG A 222 -2.64 -12.18 -12.80
C ARG A 222 -1.95 -13.52 -13.01
N ASP A 223 -0.78 -13.69 -12.37
CA ASP A 223 0.06 -14.87 -12.58
C ASP A 223 -0.41 -16.06 -11.76
N LYS A 224 -1.02 -15.82 -10.61
CA LYS A 224 -1.47 -16.89 -9.69
C LYS A 224 -2.74 -16.49 -8.94
N GLU A 225 -3.59 -17.45 -8.64
CA GLU A 225 -4.65 -17.29 -7.65
C GLU A 225 -4.06 -17.07 -6.25
N LEU A 226 -4.74 -16.24 -5.46
CA LEU A 226 -4.34 -16.00 -4.07
C LEU A 226 -4.51 -17.29 -3.25
N ASN A 227 -3.41 -17.82 -2.77
CA ASN A 227 -3.43 -18.98 -1.90
C ASN A 227 -3.66 -18.54 -0.44
N VAL A 228 -4.70 -19.08 0.18
CA VAL A 228 -5.03 -18.85 1.59
C VAL A 228 -4.45 -20.00 2.41
N LYS A 229 -3.64 -19.67 3.42
CA LYS A 229 -3.08 -20.61 4.38
C LYS A 229 -3.46 -20.19 5.79
N THR A 230 -3.56 -21.13 6.70
CA THR A 230 -3.71 -20.83 8.12
C THR A 230 -2.42 -20.20 8.67
N ILE A 231 -2.54 -19.39 9.70
CA ILE A 231 -1.37 -18.80 10.38
C ILE A 231 -0.41 -19.89 10.85
N GLN A 232 -0.93 -21.02 11.36
CA GLN A 232 -0.13 -22.17 11.80
C GLN A 232 0.67 -22.81 10.67
N ALA A 233 0.20 -22.72 9.42
CA ALA A 233 0.93 -23.28 8.27
C ALA A 233 2.12 -22.44 7.81
N TYR A 234 2.20 -21.17 8.28
CA TYR A 234 3.37 -20.31 8.07
C TYR A 234 4.46 -20.49 9.11
N HIS A 235 4.17 -21.19 10.20
CA HIS A 235 5.06 -21.37 11.35
C HIS A 235 5.52 -22.82 11.57
N ARG A 236 5.37 -23.66 10.55
CA ARG A 236 5.82 -25.06 10.55
C ARG A 236 7.17 -25.25 9.90
#